data_2a120b838bc04cf891b5016e9dd0d1d9
#
_entry.id   2a120b838bc04cf891b5016e9dd0d1d9
#
_cell.length_a   1.000
_cell.length_b   1.000
_cell.length_c   1.000
_cell.angle_alpha   90.00
_cell.angle_beta   90.00
_cell.angle_gamma   90.00
#
_symmetry.space_group_name_H-M   'P 1'
#
loop_
_entity.id
_entity.type
_entity.pdbx_description
1 polymer ?
#
loop_
_entity_poly.entity_id
_entity_poly.type
_entity_poly.pdbx_seq_one_letter_code
_entity_poly.pdbx_strand_id
1 'polypeptide(L)'
;MTTPIEPPLTPIPGSNFSPTSPKSTAKKNKTLLIALVIVGIIAVVFFITTIIFSMQSSNKSQQLTTATQDGAKAGAEAQKAADDKKFEEAQSSDTRTYTAPAYAGSFSIKLPKLWSLSITPNESTTTISAIANPENIDTKAERYALRFSLINQTYTNYKTKLDQQTKQKVSPSFKGLTSSKATLSGIEGTKYVGQISTKITNGTVILVPIRDKTYSIETDDNAVFSEVFNTIIASVVLNP
;
A
#
# COMPACT_ATOMS: atom_id res chain seq x y z
N MET A 1 22.60 18.15 -27.63
CA MET A 1 22.87 16.83 -28.22
C MET A 1 24.37 16.70 -28.40
N THR A 2 25.04 16.03 -27.51
CA THR A 2 26.48 15.78 -27.55
C THR A 2 26.66 14.26 -27.46
N THR A 3 27.16 13.70 -28.55
CA THR A 3 27.54 12.29 -28.71
C THR A 3 28.82 12.00 -27.95
N PRO A 4 28.96 10.87 -27.25
CA PRO A 4 30.22 10.45 -26.64
C PRO A 4 31.18 9.87 -27.70
N ILE A 5 32.42 10.26 -27.62
CA ILE A 5 33.55 9.82 -28.44
C ILE A 5 34.09 8.51 -27.83
N GLU A 6 34.21 7.48 -28.68
CA GLU A 6 34.79 6.17 -28.37
C GLU A 6 36.34 6.25 -28.51
N PRO A 7 37.14 5.67 -27.58
CA PRO A 7 38.60 5.68 -27.68
C PRO A 7 39.09 4.56 -28.59
N PRO A 8 40.25 4.73 -29.30
CA PRO A 8 40.78 3.81 -30.28
C PRO A 8 41.48 2.60 -29.65
N LEU A 9 41.25 1.43 -30.30
CA LEU A 9 41.88 0.17 -29.99
C LEU A 9 43.38 0.16 -30.35
N THR A 10 44.22 -0.25 -29.41
CA THR A 10 45.66 -0.51 -29.63
C THR A 10 45.90 -1.91 -30.17
N PRO A 11 46.83 -2.12 -31.15
CA PRO A 11 47.13 -3.43 -31.70
C PRO A 11 48.08 -4.25 -30.83
N ILE A 12 47.80 -5.54 -30.73
CA ILE A 12 48.59 -6.56 -30.01
C ILE A 12 49.76 -7.01 -30.90
N PRO A 13 51.01 -7.10 -30.43
CA PRO A 13 52.13 -7.61 -31.21
C PRO A 13 52.12 -9.14 -31.27
N GLY A 14 52.27 -9.69 -32.46
CA GLY A 14 52.35 -11.12 -32.73
C GLY A 14 53.62 -11.76 -32.20
N SER A 15 53.48 -12.91 -31.58
CA SER A 15 54.58 -13.81 -31.22
C SER A 15 54.64 -14.97 -32.19
N ASN A 16 55.73 -14.99 -32.99
CA ASN A 16 56.11 -16.10 -33.83
C ASN A 16 56.69 -17.25 -32.98
N PHE A 17 56.00 -18.38 -32.94
CA PHE A 17 56.60 -19.62 -32.46
C PHE A 17 56.84 -20.59 -33.63
N SER A 18 58.15 -20.88 -33.88
CA SER A 18 58.58 -21.97 -34.75
C SER A 18 58.58 -23.31 -34.03
N PRO A 19 58.07 -24.37 -34.60
CA PRO A 19 58.12 -25.68 -33.98
C PRO A 19 59.46 -26.37 -34.26
N THR A 20 60.20 -26.65 -33.23
CA THR A 20 61.36 -27.55 -33.28
C THR A 20 60.91 -28.99 -33.03
N SER A 21 61.12 -29.85 -34.03
CA SER A 21 60.93 -31.32 -33.96
C SER A 21 61.97 -32.00 -33.07
N PRO A 22 61.61 -32.86 -32.13
CA PRO A 22 62.57 -33.76 -31.48
C PRO A 22 62.71 -35.08 -32.19
N LYS A 23 63.96 -35.49 -32.46
CA LYS A 23 64.37 -36.78 -32.99
C LYS A 23 64.01 -37.92 -32.04
N SER A 24 63.36 -38.92 -32.58
CA SER A 24 63.04 -40.20 -31.95
C SER A 24 64.29 -41.05 -31.68
N THR A 25 64.48 -41.43 -30.42
CA THR A 25 65.33 -42.56 -30.02
C THR A 25 64.49 -43.62 -29.33
N ALA A 26 64.17 -44.68 -30.08
CA ALA A 26 63.43 -45.80 -29.57
C ALA A 26 64.31 -46.71 -28.65
N LYS A 27 64.10 -46.59 -27.31
CA LYS A 27 64.50 -47.65 -26.37
C LYS A 27 63.22 -48.26 -25.80
N LYS A 28 63.01 -49.58 -26.15
CA LYS A 28 61.89 -50.35 -25.59
C LYS A 28 62.03 -50.50 -24.08
N ASN A 29 61.43 -49.63 -23.31
CA ASN A 29 61.39 -49.75 -21.87
C ASN A 29 60.05 -50.37 -21.45
N LYS A 30 60.07 -51.61 -20.95
CA LYS A 30 58.92 -52.31 -20.37
C LYS A 30 58.27 -51.48 -19.26
N THR A 31 59.03 -50.62 -18.58
CA THR A 31 58.57 -49.68 -17.56
C THR A 31 57.64 -48.64 -18.11
N LEU A 32 57.81 -48.14 -19.34
CA LEU A 32 56.99 -47.17 -19.97
C LEU A 32 55.60 -47.72 -20.32
N LEU A 33 55.56 -49.02 -20.67
CA LEU A 33 54.30 -49.70 -20.98
C LEU A 33 53.46 -49.94 -19.72
N ILE A 34 54.10 -50.27 -18.60
CA ILE A 34 53.39 -50.38 -17.28
C ILE A 34 52.87 -49.02 -16.80
N ALA A 35 53.66 -47.97 -16.97
CA ALA A 35 53.23 -46.63 -16.63
C ALA A 35 52.03 -46.18 -17.47
N LEU A 36 51.95 -46.48 -18.72
CA LEU A 36 50.86 -46.16 -19.65
C LEU A 36 49.56 -46.89 -19.28
N VAL A 37 49.68 -48.16 -18.86
CA VAL A 37 48.55 -48.97 -18.37
C VAL A 37 47.97 -48.36 -17.06
N ILE A 38 48.84 -47.98 -16.14
CA ILE A 38 48.40 -47.34 -14.84
C ILE A 38 47.70 -46.02 -15.11
N VAL A 39 48.22 -45.15 -15.96
CA VAL A 39 47.58 -43.88 -16.36
C VAL A 39 46.24 -44.13 -17.03
N GLY A 40 46.14 -45.17 -17.89
CA GLY A 40 44.87 -45.55 -18.52
C GLY A 40 43.80 -45.97 -17.50
N ILE A 41 44.16 -46.75 -16.51
CA ILE A 41 43.24 -47.19 -15.45
C ILE A 41 42.77 -45.97 -14.60
N ILE A 42 43.67 -45.07 -14.24
CA ILE A 42 43.32 -43.85 -13.52
C ILE A 42 42.37 -42.95 -14.31
N ALA A 43 42.61 -42.80 -15.61
CA ALA A 43 41.74 -42.04 -16.52
C ALA A 43 40.33 -42.64 -16.61
N VAL A 44 40.21 -43.97 -16.70
CA VAL A 44 38.91 -44.66 -16.72
C VAL A 44 38.16 -44.48 -15.40
N VAL A 45 38.84 -44.60 -14.26
CA VAL A 45 38.22 -44.37 -12.95
C VAL A 45 37.73 -42.90 -12.80
N PHE A 46 38.53 -41.93 -13.26
CA PHE A 46 38.14 -40.54 -13.27
C PHE A 46 36.92 -40.29 -14.17
N PHE A 47 36.86 -40.93 -15.31
CA PHE A 47 35.73 -40.78 -16.23
C PHE A 47 34.43 -41.36 -15.65
N ILE A 48 34.51 -42.53 -15.02
CA ILE A 48 33.36 -43.14 -14.34
C ILE A 48 32.87 -42.29 -13.17
N THR A 49 33.77 -41.78 -12.35
CA THR A 49 33.40 -40.91 -11.22
C THR A 49 32.78 -39.61 -11.69
N THR A 50 33.24 -39.01 -12.80
CA THR A 50 32.67 -37.80 -13.38
C THR A 50 31.24 -38.02 -13.89
N ILE A 51 30.98 -39.19 -14.52
CA ILE A 51 29.64 -39.55 -15.00
C ILE A 51 28.66 -39.73 -13.81
N ILE A 52 29.09 -40.45 -12.78
CA ILE A 52 28.27 -40.67 -11.59
C ILE A 52 27.96 -39.35 -10.90
N PHE A 53 28.93 -38.43 -10.77
CA PHE A 53 28.76 -37.13 -10.16
C PHE A 53 27.83 -36.21 -10.97
N SER A 54 27.92 -36.26 -12.32
CA SER A 54 27.02 -35.46 -13.17
C SER A 54 25.59 -35.98 -13.16
N MET A 55 25.35 -37.27 -13.07
CA MET A 55 24.00 -37.82 -12.90
C MET A 55 23.38 -37.50 -11.53
N GLN A 56 24.18 -37.47 -10.48
CA GLN A 56 23.69 -37.15 -9.11
C GLN A 56 23.39 -35.67 -8.93
N SER A 57 24.11 -34.79 -9.63
CA SER A 57 23.84 -33.35 -9.60
C SER A 57 22.59 -32.94 -10.39
N SER A 58 22.31 -33.60 -11.53
CA SER A 58 21.10 -33.33 -12.31
C SER A 58 19.81 -33.76 -11.60
N ASN A 59 19.82 -34.84 -10.84
CA ASN A 59 18.66 -35.27 -10.05
C ASN A 59 18.37 -34.34 -8.87
N LYS A 60 19.38 -33.76 -8.21
CA LYS A 60 19.21 -32.79 -7.15
C LYS A 60 18.65 -31.45 -7.66
N SER A 61 19.08 -30.98 -8.81
CA SER A 61 18.57 -29.74 -9.39
C SER A 61 17.12 -29.87 -9.85
N GLN A 62 16.70 -31.02 -10.36
CA GLN A 62 15.29 -31.27 -10.70
C GLN A 62 14.40 -31.32 -9.44
N GLN A 63 14.83 -31.98 -8.36
CA GLN A 63 14.08 -31.98 -7.10
C GLN A 63 13.95 -30.58 -6.46
N LEU A 64 15.01 -29.77 -6.52
CA LEU A 64 14.94 -28.39 -6.03
C LEU A 64 13.98 -27.55 -6.87
N THR A 65 13.99 -27.68 -8.17
CA THR A 65 13.10 -26.93 -9.07
C THR A 65 11.63 -27.31 -8.85
N THR A 66 11.34 -28.60 -8.69
CA THR A 66 9.98 -29.07 -8.38
C THR A 66 9.51 -28.60 -7.02
N ALA A 67 10.34 -28.72 -5.98
CA ALA A 67 10.00 -28.24 -4.64
C ALA A 67 9.78 -26.72 -4.58
N THR A 68 10.56 -25.95 -5.36
CA THR A 68 10.37 -24.49 -5.46
C THR A 68 9.09 -24.14 -6.22
N GLN A 69 8.78 -24.87 -7.30
CA GLN A 69 7.53 -24.68 -8.04
C GLN A 69 6.29 -25.06 -7.20
N ASP A 70 6.34 -26.18 -6.50
CA ASP A 70 5.25 -26.64 -5.65
C ASP A 70 5.05 -25.68 -4.46
N GLY A 71 6.12 -25.17 -3.87
CA GLY A 71 6.07 -24.14 -2.84
C GLY A 71 5.49 -22.80 -3.33
N ALA A 72 5.90 -22.36 -4.52
CA ALA A 72 5.35 -21.16 -5.15
C ALA A 72 3.87 -21.32 -5.51
N LYS A 73 3.47 -22.51 -6.02
CA LYS A 73 2.08 -22.81 -6.34
C LYS A 73 1.21 -22.87 -5.07
N ALA A 74 1.67 -23.56 -4.03
CA ALA A 74 0.97 -23.60 -2.75
C ALA A 74 0.84 -22.23 -2.10
N GLY A 75 1.89 -21.38 -2.19
CA GLY A 75 1.85 -19.99 -1.74
C GLY A 75 0.84 -19.14 -2.52
N ALA A 76 0.80 -19.28 -3.85
CA ALA A 76 -0.16 -18.57 -4.70
C ALA A 76 -1.61 -19.03 -4.44
N GLU A 77 -1.84 -20.33 -4.23
CA GLU A 77 -3.16 -20.87 -3.89
C GLU A 77 -3.62 -20.39 -2.49
N ALA A 78 -2.73 -20.37 -1.50
CA ALA A 78 -3.02 -19.84 -0.18
C ALA A 78 -3.33 -18.34 -0.21
N GLN A 79 -2.57 -17.57 -0.99
CA GLN A 79 -2.84 -16.14 -1.20
C GLN A 79 -4.19 -15.92 -1.87
N LYS A 80 -4.48 -16.67 -2.94
CA LYS A 80 -5.77 -16.59 -3.63
C LYS A 80 -6.93 -16.94 -2.70
N ALA A 81 -6.83 -18.01 -1.91
CA ALA A 81 -7.86 -18.38 -0.95
C ALA A 81 -8.08 -17.30 0.13
N ALA A 82 -7.02 -16.65 0.57
CA ALA A 82 -7.11 -15.52 1.52
C ALA A 82 -7.77 -14.29 0.88
N ASP A 83 -7.47 -14.00 -0.37
CA ASP A 83 -8.05 -12.88 -1.12
C ASP A 83 -9.51 -13.15 -1.49
N ASP A 84 -9.87 -14.38 -1.91
CA ASP A 84 -11.24 -14.80 -2.18
C ASP A 84 -12.09 -14.68 -0.90
N LYS A 85 -11.58 -15.12 0.25
CA LYS A 85 -12.25 -14.99 1.54
C LYS A 85 -12.48 -13.53 1.93
N LYS A 86 -11.49 -12.66 1.79
CA LYS A 86 -11.65 -11.22 2.01
C LYS A 86 -12.67 -10.59 1.06
N PHE A 87 -12.72 -11.05 -0.19
CA PHE A 87 -13.69 -10.58 -1.16
C PHE A 87 -15.13 -11.01 -0.79
N GLU A 88 -15.33 -12.26 -0.36
CA GLU A 88 -16.63 -12.74 0.13
C GLU A 88 -17.08 -11.99 1.39
N GLU A 89 -16.17 -11.77 2.36
CA GLU A 89 -16.45 -10.98 3.56
C GLU A 89 -16.81 -9.52 3.19
N ALA A 90 -16.11 -8.93 2.24
CA ALA A 90 -16.41 -7.58 1.76
C ALA A 90 -17.73 -7.50 0.99
N GLN A 91 -18.12 -8.56 0.27
CA GLN A 91 -19.42 -8.63 -0.42
C GLN A 91 -20.59 -8.85 0.54
N SER A 92 -20.41 -9.66 1.59
CA SER A 92 -21.44 -9.91 2.59
C SER A 92 -21.64 -8.77 3.59
N SER A 93 -20.69 -7.83 3.66
CA SER A 93 -20.77 -6.66 4.54
C SER A 93 -21.72 -5.61 3.96
N ASP A 94 -22.63 -5.10 4.78
CA ASP A 94 -23.50 -3.97 4.43
C ASP A 94 -22.73 -2.63 4.35
N THR A 95 -21.43 -2.63 4.66
CA THR A 95 -20.56 -1.45 4.67
C THR A 95 -19.34 -1.62 3.77
N ARG A 96 -18.82 -0.52 3.29
CA ARG A 96 -17.51 -0.40 2.62
C ARG A 96 -16.60 0.52 3.42
N THR A 97 -15.30 0.20 3.45
CA THR A 97 -14.30 1.06 4.09
C THR A 97 -13.72 2.04 3.08
N TYR A 98 -13.74 3.30 3.43
CA TYR A 98 -12.94 4.32 2.76
C TYR A 98 -11.68 4.60 3.59
N THR A 99 -10.52 4.62 2.92
CA THR A 99 -9.24 4.98 3.54
C THR A 99 -8.67 6.21 2.83
N ALA A 100 -8.40 7.25 3.59
CA ALA A 100 -7.84 8.48 3.05
C ALA A 100 -6.38 8.28 2.61
N PRO A 101 -5.93 8.99 1.56
CA PRO A 101 -4.53 8.99 1.16
C PRO A 101 -3.61 9.44 2.30
N ALA A 102 -2.37 8.95 2.31
CA ALA A 102 -1.38 9.24 3.37
C ALA A 102 -1.15 10.76 3.59
N TYR A 103 -1.17 11.56 2.53
CA TYR A 103 -1.02 13.02 2.63
C TYR A 103 -2.19 13.69 3.38
N ALA A 104 -3.37 13.07 3.41
CA ALA A 104 -4.56 13.56 4.09
C ALA A 104 -4.72 13.01 5.51
N GLY A 105 -3.63 12.54 6.14
CA GLY A 105 -3.63 12.17 7.55
C GLY A 105 -4.08 10.75 7.87
N SER A 106 -4.06 9.82 6.89
CA SER A 106 -4.28 8.37 7.10
C SER A 106 -5.45 8.04 8.03
N PHE A 107 -6.64 8.44 7.70
CA PHE A 107 -7.85 8.02 8.42
C PHE A 107 -8.66 7.01 7.60
N SER A 108 -9.46 6.19 8.27
CA SER A 108 -10.42 5.32 7.63
C SER A 108 -11.80 5.44 8.26
N ILE A 109 -12.83 5.18 7.46
CA ILE A 109 -14.24 5.27 7.86
C ILE A 109 -15.05 4.21 7.12
N LYS A 110 -15.99 3.55 7.83
CA LYS A 110 -16.92 2.62 7.22
C LYS A 110 -18.21 3.34 6.84
N LEU A 111 -18.61 3.18 5.60
CA LEU A 111 -19.83 3.78 5.05
C LEU A 111 -20.78 2.68 4.59
N PRO A 112 -22.10 2.88 4.64
CA PRO A 112 -23.04 1.97 4.02
C PRO A 112 -22.71 1.74 2.55
N LYS A 113 -22.78 0.50 2.09
CA LYS A 113 -22.29 0.08 0.75
C LYS A 113 -23.01 0.80 -0.39
N LEU A 114 -24.30 1.07 -0.19
CA LEU A 114 -25.17 1.71 -1.20
C LEU A 114 -25.07 3.25 -1.21
N TRP A 115 -24.35 3.85 -0.25
CA TRP A 115 -24.21 5.30 -0.24
C TRP A 115 -23.27 5.78 -1.34
N SER A 116 -23.67 6.86 -2.00
CA SER A 116 -22.78 7.62 -2.89
C SER A 116 -21.75 8.39 -2.07
N LEU A 117 -20.50 8.43 -2.54
CA LEU A 117 -19.40 9.15 -1.92
C LEU A 117 -18.71 10.01 -2.99
N SER A 118 -18.65 11.31 -2.75
CA SER A 118 -17.89 12.26 -3.55
C SER A 118 -16.74 12.82 -2.73
N ILE A 119 -15.54 12.80 -3.28
CA ILE A 119 -14.31 13.20 -2.60
C ILE A 119 -13.63 14.29 -3.42
N THR A 120 -13.25 15.37 -2.77
CA THR A 120 -12.49 16.47 -3.35
C THR A 120 -11.16 16.59 -2.61
N PRO A 121 -10.09 15.97 -3.15
CA PRO A 121 -8.76 16.12 -2.58
C PRO A 121 -8.16 17.47 -2.95
N ASN A 122 -7.34 18.02 -2.07
CA ASN A 122 -6.50 19.18 -2.33
C ASN A 122 -5.07 18.86 -1.91
N GLU A 123 -4.26 18.41 -2.86
CA GLU A 123 -2.88 17.99 -2.61
C GLU A 123 -1.97 19.15 -2.20
N SER A 124 -2.21 20.36 -2.72
CA SER A 124 -1.39 21.53 -2.41
C SER A 124 -1.49 21.97 -0.94
N THR A 125 -2.65 21.76 -0.31
CA THR A 125 -2.88 22.05 1.11
C THR A 125 -2.88 20.78 1.97
N THR A 126 -2.67 19.62 1.36
CA THR A 126 -2.77 18.31 2.02
C THR A 126 -4.08 18.15 2.80
N THR A 127 -5.19 18.58 2.19
CA THR A 127 -6.53 18.53 2.76
C THR A 127 -7.45 17.65 1.93
N ILE A 128 -8.55 17.23 2.51
CA ILE A 128 -9.58 16.45 1.84
C ILE A 128 -10.94 16.93 2.30
N SER A 129 -11.90 16.98 1.40
CA SER A 129 -13.30 17.17 1.72
C SER A 129 -14.12 16.10 1.04
N ALA A 130 -15.08 15.53 1.73
CA ALA A 130 -15.93 14.50 1.18
C ALA A 130 -17.36 14.64 1.69
N ILE A 131 -18.30 14.22 0.86
CA ILE A 131 -19.71 14.13 1.15
C ILE A 131 -20.23 12.74 0.80
N ALA A 132 -21.09 12.20 1.66
CA ALA A 132 -21.75 10.93 1.42
C ALA A 132 -23.25 11.00 1.69
N ASN A 133 -24.02 10.28 0.89
CA ASN A 133 -25.48 10.31 0.95
C ASN A 133 -26.09 8.94 0.54
N PRO A 134 -27.26 8.54 1.09
CA PRO A 134 -27.98 7.34 0.68
C PRO A 134 -28.34 7.31 -0.81
N GLU A 135 -28.56 8.49 -1.40
CA GLU A 135 -28.91 8.68 -2.79
C GLU A 135 -27.75 9.24 -3.60
N ASN A 136 -27.94 9.40 -4.90
CA ASN A 136 -26.96 10.08 -5.75
C ASN A 136 -26.68 11.48 -5.20
N ILE A 137 -25.40 11.81 -5.14
CA ILE A 137 -24.97 13.13 -4.70
C ILE A 137 -25.28 14.13 -5.81
N ASP A 138 -26.35 14.90 -5.62
CA ASP A 138 -26.58 16.10 -6.39
C ASP A 138 -25.79 17.24 -5.74
N THR A 139 -24.96 17.92 -6.51
CA THR A 139 -24.22 19.11 -6.05
C THR A 139 -25.14 20.26 -5.62
N LYS A 140 -26.43 20.18 -5.96
CA LYS A 140 -27.48 21.08 -5.53
C LYS A 140 -28.23 20.60 -4.29
N ALA A 141 -27.91 19.40 -3.77
CA ALA A 141 -28.56 18.91 -2.56
C ALA A 141 -28.29 19.87 -1.39
N GLU A 142 -29.35 20.20 -0.69
CA GLU A 142 -29.28 21.14 0.44
C GLU A 142 -28.78 20.48 1.71
N ARG A 143 -28.88 19.15 1.83
CA ARG A 143 -28.53 18.36 3.01
C ARG A 143 -27.79 17.09 2.63
N TYR A 144 -26.78 16.78 3.42
CA TYR A 144 -26.01 15.53 3.30
C TYR A 144 -26.05 14.75 4.61
N ALA A 145 -26.14 13.45 4.48
CA ALA A 145 -26.13 12.54 5.61
C ALA A 145 -24.77 12.56 6.33
N LEU A 146 -23.70 12.73 5.55
CA LEU A 146 -22.34 12.80 6.07
C LEU A 146 -21.49 13.77 5.26
N ARG A 147 -20.75 14.62 5.97
CA ARG A 147 -19.59 15.36 5.47
C ARG A 147 -18.40 15.01 6.33
N PHE A 148 -17.24 14.89 5.74
CA PHE A 148 -16.00 14.84 6.50
C PHE A 148 -14.91 15.62 5.77
N SER A 149 -14.08 16.29 6.52
CA SER A 149 -13.01 17.10 5.96
C SER A 149 -11.81 17.18 6.88
N LEU A 150 -10.64 17.23 6.27
CA LEU A 150 -9.42 17.63 6.94
C LEU A 150 -9.15 19.10 6.61
N ILE A 151 -9.23 19.96 7.61
CA ILE A 151 -9.18 21.42 7.50
C ILE A 151 -7.75 21.88 7.78
N ASN A 152 -7.18 22.71 6.90
CA ASN A 152 -5.83 23.29 7.06
C ASN A 152 -5.80 24.43 8.07
N GLN A 153 -6.26 24.15 9.29
CA GLN A 153 -6.22 25.04 10.46
C GLN A 153 -6.05 24.20 11.71
N THR A 154 -5.34 24.73 12.70
CA THR A 154 -5.21 24.06 14.00
C THR A 154 -6.57 23.96 14.68
N TYR A 155 -6.76 22.89 15.45
CA TYR A 155 -8.00 22.63 16.18
C TYR A 155 -8.41 23.81 17.06
N THR A 156 -7.46 24.42 17.79
CA THR A 156 -7.74 25.56 18.68
C THR A 156 -8.27 26.76 17.90
N ASN A 157 -7.66 27.08 16.75
CA ASN A 157 -8.09 28.21 15.93
C ASN A 157 -9.48 27.97 15.33
N TYR A 158 -9.72 26.79 14.80
CA TYR A 158 -11.00 26.46 14.17
C TYR A 158 -12.13 26.38 15.22
N LYS A 159 -11.85 25.74 16.37
CA LYS A 159 -12.78 25.71 17.51
C LYS A 159 -13.13 27.10 18.01
N THR A 160 -12.13 27.97 18.23
CA THR A 160 -12.35 29.36 18.70
C THR A 160 -13.23 30.13 17.72
N LYS A 161 -13.03 29.97 16.42
CA LYS A 161 -13.88 30.58 15.39
C LYS A 161 -15.33 30.12 15.49
N LEU A 162 -15.60 28.85 15.69
CA LEU A 162 -16.96 28.32 15.89
C LEU A 162 -17.55 28.79 17.20
N ASP A 163 -16.79 28.76 18.29
CA ASP A 163 -17.26 29.28 19.61
C ASP A 163 -17.60 30.77 19.57
N GLN A 164 -16.85 31.55 18.81
CA GLN A 164 -17.16 32.98 18.60
C GLN A 164 -18.45 33.15 17.79
N GLN A 165 -18.65 32.38 16.75
CA GLN A 165 -19.87 32.41 15.94
C GLN A 165 -21.10 31.98 16.73
N THR A 166 -20.96 31.02 17.67
CA THR A 166 -22.06 30.62 18.57
C THR A 166 -22.44 31.68 19.58
N LYS A 167 -21.47 32.47 20.07
CA LYS A 167 -21.66 33.54 21.04
C LYS A 167 -22.19 34.85 20.43
N GLN A 168 -21.81 35.10 19.17
CA GLN A 168 -22.31 36.25 18.44
C GLN A 168 -23.75 36.01 17.99
N LYS A 169 -24.72 36.45 18.78
CA LYS A 169 -26.17 36.45 18.43
C LYS A 169 -26.50 37.15 17.10
N VAL A 170 -25.49 37.61 16.38
CA VAL A 170 -25.56 38.44 15.17
C VAL A 170 -25.66 37.61 13.90
N SER A 171 -25.27 36.32 13.93
CA SER A 171 -25.40 35.47 12.76
C SER A 171 -26.63 34.56 12.86
N PRO A 172 -27.60 34.71 11.96
CA PRO A 172 -28.76 33.81 11.94
C PRO A 172 -28.36 32.34 11.69
N SER A 173 -27.14 32.12 11.24
CA SER A 173 -26.63 30.80 10.87
C SER A 173 -26.19 29.90 12.03
N PHE A 174 -26.07 30.43 13.25
CA PHE A 174 -25.54 29.69 14.40
C PHE A 174 -26.40 29.80 15.66
N LYS A 175 -27.67 30.11 15.53
CA LYS A 175 -28.59 30.14 16.66
C LYS A 175 -28.81 28.74 17.23
N GLY A 176 -28.62 28.57 18.52
CA GLY A 176 -28.95 27.34 19.23
C GLY A 176 -27.92 26.22 19.10
N LEU A 177 -26.66 26.50 18.68
CA LEU A 177 -25.57 25.54 18.79
C LEU A 177 -25.21 25.30 20.25
N THR A 178 -25.18 24.03 20.63
CA THR A 178 -24.65 23.58 21.92
C THR A 178 -23.33 22.85 21.67
N SER A 179 -22.37 23.09 22.55
CA SER A 179 -21.08 22.40 22.48
C SER A 179 -20.90 21.44 23.67
N SER A 180 -20.30 20.30 23.42
CA SER A 180 -19.95 19.29 24.42
C SER A 180 -18.62 18.64 24.08
N LYS A 181 -17.98 17.97 25.06
CA LYS A 181 -16.82 17.13 24.79
C LYS A 181 -17.25 15.94 23.95
N ALA A 182 -16.38 15.51 23.05
CA ALA A 182 -16.54 14.30 22.26
C ALA A 182 -15.20 13.58 22.15
N THR A 183 -15.25 12.27 21.91
CA THR A 183 -14.07 11.45 21.61
C THR A 183 -14.33 10.76 20.28
N LEU A 184 -13.37 10.85 19.37
CA LEU A 184 -13.40 10.18 18.08
C LEU A 184 -12.11 9.38 17.88
N SER A 185 -12.22 8.07 17.72
CA SER A 185 -11.03 7.19 17.61
C SER A 185 -10.02 7.37 18.77
N GLY A 186 -10.52 7.58 20.00
CA GLY A 186 -9.65 7.82 21.17
C GLY A 186 -9.09 9.23 21.30
N ILE A 187 -9.32 10.12 20.31
CA ILE A 187 -8.85 11.51 20.34
C ILE A 187 -9.94 12.42 20.92
N GLU A 188 -9.57 13.21 21.91
CA GLU A 188 -10.49 14.21 22.51
C GLU A 188 -10.75 15.35 21.53
N GLY A 189 -12.02 15.78 21.46
CA GLY A 189 -12.47 16.82 20.58
C GLY A 189 -13.71 17.54 21.12
N THR A 190 -14.40 18.26 20.24
CA THR A 190 -15.64 18.98 20.57
C THR A 190 -16.74 18.60 19.59
N LYS A 191 -17.92 18.30 20.12
CA LYS A 191 -19.16 18.10 19.37
C LYS A 191 -20.01 19.35 19.48
N TYR A 192 -20.52 19.82 18.36
CA TYR A 192 -21.51 20.88 18.25
C TYR A 192 -22.81 20.32 17.71
N VAL A 193 -23.94 20.67 18.29
CA VAL A 193 -25.28 20.22 17.86
C VAL A 193 -26.20 21.44 17.75
N GLY A 194 -26.94 21.52 16.67
CA GLY A 194 -27.93 22.57 16.43
C GLY A 194 -27.86 23.16 15.02
N GLN A 195 -28.14 24.45 14.90
CA GLN A 195 -28.13 25.15 13.63
C GLN A 195 -26.68 25.42 13.16
N ILE A 196 -26.18 24.69 12.17
CA ILE A 196 -24.82 24.83 11.62
C ILE A 196 -24.77 25.97 10.59
N SER A 197 -25.84 26.15 9.82
CA SER A 197 -25.96 27.18 8.78
C SER A 197 -27.41 27.61 8.63
N THR A 198 -27.69 28.60 7.78
CA THR A 198 -29.05 29.01 7.45
C THR A 198 -29.90 27.89 6.84
N LYS A 199 -29.27 26.96 6.17
CA LYS A 199 -29.91 25.80 5.53
C LYS A 199 -29.94 24.57 6.44
N ILE A 200 -28.97 24.44 7.33
CA ILE A 200 -28.77 23.28 8.21
C ILE A 200 -29.20 23.70 9.62
N THR A 201 -30.46 23.43 9.95
CA THR A 201 -31.07 23.90 11.21
C THR A 201 -30.90 22.94 12.39
N ASN A 202 -30.58 21.67 12.13
CA ASN A 202 -30.45 20.60 13.12
C ASN A 202 -29.35 19.61 12.74
N GLY A 203 -28.12 20.11 12.69
CA GLY A 203 -26.96 19.26 12.35
C GLY A 203 -26.09 18.92 13.56
N THR A 204 -25.12 18.07 13.33
CA THR A 204 -24.03 17.77 14.27
C THR A 204 -22.69 17.94 13.58
N VAL A 205 -21.73 18.56 14.26
CA VAL A 205 -20.33 18.68 13.87
C VAL A 205 -19.46 18.14 14.98
N ILE A 206 -18.55 17.22 14.67
CA ILE A 206 -17.51 16.76 15.61
C ILE A 206 -16.15 17.19 15.07
N LEU A 207 -15.38 17.89 15.89
CA LEU A 207 -14.04 18.35 15.59
C LEU A 207 -13.03 17.64 16.47
N VAL A 208 -11.96 17.14 15.88
CA VAL A 208 -10.82 16.57 16.61
C VAL A 208 -9.49 17.07 16.02
N PRO A 209 -8.45 17.24 16.86
CA PRO A 209 -7.13 17.61 16.38
C PRO A 209 -6.45 16.45 15.65
N ILE A 210 -5.81 16.72 14.51
CA ILE A 210 -4.90 15.80 13.82
C ILE A 210 -3.64 16.57 13.44
N ARG A 211 -2.57 16.40 14.22
CA ARG A 211 -1.30 17.13 14.03
C ARG A 211 -1.55 18.66 14.08
N ASP A 212 -1.22 19.35 13.00
CA ASP A 212 -1.39 20.79 12.78
C ASP A 212 -2.75 21.16 12.17
N LYS A 213 -3.64 20.18 11.96
CA LYS A 213 -4.93 20.30 11.26
C LYS A 213 -6.10 19.92 12.14
N THR A 214 -7.29 20.15 11.63
CA THR A 214 -8.55 19.75 12.26
C THR A 214 -9.30 18.79 11.37
N TYR A 215 -9.65 17.63 11.91
CA TYR A 215 -10.62 16.75 11.29
C TYR A 215 -12.03 17.12 11.72
N SER A 216 -12.92 17.31 10.75
CA SER A 216 -14.34 17.58 10.96
C SER A 216 -15.16 16.46 10.38
N ILE A 217 -16.13 15.95 11.13
CA ILE A 217 -17.15 15.03 10.65
C ILE A 217 -18.52 15.56 11.03
N GLU A 218 -19.44 15.61 10.07
CA GLU A 218 -20.68 16.37 10.20
C GLU A 218 -21.87 15.59 9.60
N THR A 219 -23.06 15.82 10.16
CA THR A 219 -24.32 15.47 9.52
C THR A 219 -25.22 16.72 9.48
N ASP A 220 -25.91 16.90 8.36
CA ASP A 220 -26.75 18.08 8.13
C ASP A 220 -28.15 17.97 8.75
N ASP A 221 -28.60 16.76 9.10
CA ASP A 221 -29.91 16.55 9.69
C ASP A 221 -29.93 15.38 10.70
N ASN A 222 -29.94 15.75 11.99
CA ASN A 222 -30.00 14.79 13.09
C ASN A 222 -31.33 14.03 13.17
N ALA A 223 -32.42 14.63 12.70
CA ALA A 223 -33.73 13.95 12.75
C ALA A 223 -33.78 12.74 11.82
N VAL A 224 -33.03 12.80 10.70
CA VAL A 224 -33.04 11.76 9.68
C VAL A 224 -31.83 10.83 9.81
N PHE A 225 -30.67 11.37 10.11
CA PHE A 225 -29.39 10.65 9.95
C PHE A 225 -28.67 10.33 11.27
N SER A 226 -29.18 10.70 12.43
CA SER A 226 -28.44 10.57 13.71
C SER A 226 -28.00 9.13 14.01
N GLU A 227 -28.83 8.14 13.75
CA GLU A 227 -28.54 6.73 14.05
C GLU A 227 -27.39 6.22 13.15
N VAL A 228 -27.53 6.38 11.84
CA VAL A 228 -26.48 5.96 10.89
C VAL A 228 -25.21 6.77 11.06
N PHE A 229 -25.33 8.07 11.39
CA PHE A 229 -24.19 8.93 11.68
C PHE A 229 -23.41 8.43 12.90
N ASN A 230 -24.09 8.05 13.98
CA ASN A 230 -23.44 7.49 15.18
C ASN A 230 -22.73 6.16 14.86
N THR A 231 -23.35 5.30 14.05
CA THR A 231 -22.71 4.05 13.59
C THR A 231 -21.45 4.32 12.77
N ILE A 232 -21.50 5.31 11.88
CA ILE A 232 -20.35 5.72 11.07
C ILE A 232 -19.24 6.29 11.95
N ILE A 233 -19.56 7.18 12.89
CA ILE A 233 -18.59 7.76 13.84
C ILE A 233 -17.85 6.68 14.62
N ALA A 234 -18.57 5.66 15.11
CA ALA A 234 -17.98 4.55 15.85
C ALA A 234 -16.97 3.73 15.01
N SER A 235 -17.05 3.83 13.69
CA SER A 235 -16.15 3.14 12.75
C SER A 235 -14.92 3.93 12.35
N VAL A 236 -14.84 5.22 12.72
CA VAL A 236 -13.72 6.09 12.33
C VAL A 236 -12.45 5.66 13.05
N VAL A 237 -11.40 5.45 12.28
CA VAL A 237 -10.04 5.22 12.79
C VAL A 237 -9.16 6.35 12.29
N LEU A 238 -8.58 7.09 13.23
CA LEU A 238 -7.64 8.18 12.96
C LEU A 238 -6.24 7.72 13.35
N ASN A 239 -5.27 7.93 12.46
CA ASN A 239 -3.85 7.71 12.72
C ASN A 239 -3.17 9.10 12.78
N PRO A 240 -3.05 9.67 14.00
CA PRO A 240 -2.50 11.01 14.21
C PRO A 240 -1.02 11.14 13.89
#